data_54529145091f539b2e04932e15a2acdd
#
_entry.id   54529145091f539b2e04932e15a2acdd
#
_cell.length_a   1.000
_cell.length_b   1.000
_cell.length_c   1.000
_cell.angle_alpha   90.00
_cell.angle_beta   90.00
_cell.angle_gamma   90.00
#
_symmetry.space_group_name_H-M   'P 1'
#
loop_
_entity.id
_entity.type
_entity.pdbx_description
1 polymer ?
#
loop_
_entity_poly.entity_id
_entity_poly.type
_entity_poly.pdbx_seq_one_letter_code
_entity_poly.pdbx_strand_id
1 'polypeptide(L)'
;MRSKFGDNEPQDVSYHGNAFLRLMGYIKPYWKTVALCCVLVGLLTVFDIARPRIIGDAIDKYITQQSAQDLPPETRFQGILIAAGLYVAILLLQFICNRLQYLKIQETGQNIVYTLRNELMAHVESLSMRFFDLTPVGRIVTRITNDTEAVNDLYANTIVRLFRNVVKIIGLAIIMMVMNFRMAMLSFVLVPVMAVLTVVFRKLSRKTYQIVKTRITTLNTFLSEHLSGMRVIQIFAREKEKCAEFEEKNESLYRAGVREMMVFAIFRPSIYFLSVIAMAIILGGGSALVLDGVISIGMLYTFTEYISQLFTPVQELAEQFTTLQSAIASAEKIFTLLDEKPMLSDKEDAKKLPAVRGKIEFDHVWFAYDNVNWVLKDVSFTIEPGQKVAFVGATGAGKSSILNLIGRYYDVQKGSIRVDGVDVRDLTRDQLRAAIGQVQQDVFIFTGDIKSNIRLRDEEITDEQVRLAAEYTNASRFIERLPNGYDEHVTERGATFSAGQRQLLSFARTLAHDPKILILDEATANIDTETEQWIQEALERLMQGRTSIMVAHRLSTIQHADRIIVMHHGQIRESGTHQELLKQDGIYKKLYELQLA
;
A
#
# COMPACT_ATOMS: atom_id res chain seq x y z
N MET A 1 1.20 25.41 4.86
CA MET A 1 2.07 24.37 5.46
C MET A 1 2.33 23.30 4.42
N ARG A 2 3.52 23.22 3.82
CA ARG A 2 3.86 22.15 2.86
C ARG A 2 3.91 20.84 3.66
N SER A 3 3.14 19.84 3.23
CA SER A 3 3.09 18.54 3.88
C SER A 3 4.51 17.97 3.98
N LYS A 4 4.87 17.40 5.14
CA LYS A 4 6.10 16.62 5.33
C LYS A 4 6.21 15.42 4.37
N PHE A 5 5.18 15.18 3.57
CA PHE A 5 5.03 14.08 2.60
C PHE A 5 4.92 14.58 1.15
N GLY A 6 5.62 15.67 0.82
CA GLY A 6 5.77 16.11 -0.58
C GLY A 6 6.56 15.07 -1.39
N ASP A 7 6.22 14.92 -2.67
CA ASP A 7 6.86 13.98 -3.63
C ASP A 7 8.38 14.21 -3.86
N ASN A 8 8.99 15.16 -3.13
CA ASN A 8 10.42 15.43 -3.09
C ASN A 8 10.99 15.05 -1.71
N GLU A 9 10.92 13.77 -1.32
CA GLU A 9 11.79 13.29 -0.26
C GLU A 9 13.25 13.37 -0.73
N PRO A 10 14.15 14.05 0.01
CA PRO A 10 15.58 13.93 -0.24
C PRO A 10 15.94 12.45 -0.04
N GLN A 11 16.52 11.86 -1.07
CA GLN A 11 17.10 10.50 -1.01
C GLN A 11 18.33 10.58 -0.09
N ASP A 12 18.11 10.50 1.21
CA ASP A 12 19.20 10.41 2.17
C ASP A 12 19.72 8.96 2.17
N VAL A 13 20.95 8.79 1.73
CA VAL A 13 21.64 7.50 1.48
C VAL A 13 21.77 6.66 2.76
N SER A 14 21.57 7.25 3.94
CA SER A 14 21.72 6.58 5.25
C SER A 14 20.52 5.69 5.65
N TYR A 15 19.34 5.89 5.07
CA TYR A 15 18.13 5.12 5.40
C TYR A 15 18.10 3.73 4.72
N HIS A 16 18.72 3.58 3.55
CA HIS A 16 18.67 2.33 2.77
C HIS A 16 19.20 1.09 3.51
N GLY A 17 20.21 1.25 4.37
CA GLY A 17 20.77 0.15 5.16
C GLY A 17 19.81 -0.45 6.18
N ASN A 18 19.06 0.39 6.86
CA ASN A 18 18.13 -0.04 7.91
C ASN A 18 16.90 -0.77 7.34
N ALA A 19 16.35 -0.31 6.22
CA ALA A 19 15.20 -0.95 5.58
C ALA A 19 15.54 -2.37 5.10
N PHE A 20 16.70 -2.56 4.47
CA PHE A 20 17.16 -3.87 4.03
C PHE A 20 17.38 -4.83 5.21
N LEU A 21 17.99 -4.37 6.31
CA LEU A 21 18.19 -5.18 7.51
C LEU A 21 16.86 -5.57 8.17
N ARG A 22 15.89 -4.67 8.22
CA ARG A 22 14.52 -4.96 8.72
C ARG A 22 13.83 -6.01 7.84
N LEU A 23 13.93 -5.88 6.51
CA LEU A 23 13.43 -6.91 5.59
C LEU A 23 14.06 -8.27 5.88
N MET A 24 15.39 -8.33 6.05
CA MET A 24 16.05 -9.59 6.40
C MET A 24 15.52 -10.19 7.71
N GLY A 25 14.98 -9.38 8.61
CA GLY A 25 14.30 -9.83 9.82
C GLY A 25 13.10 -10.74 9.57
N TYR A 26 12.32 -10.47 8.52
CA TYR A 26 11.16 -11.30 8.13
C TYR A 26 11.52 -12.68 7.57
N ILE A 27 12.78 -12.88 7.19
CA ILE A 27 13.30 -14.20 6.75
C ILE A 27 13.53 -15.12 7.94
N LYS A 28 13.81 -14.59 9.13
CA LYS A 28 14.19 -15.39 10.32
C LYS A 28 13.26 -16.57 10.61
N PRO A 29 11.92 -16.46 10.57
CA PRO A 29 11.04 -17.60 10.79
C PRO A 29 11.21 -18.71 9.75
N TYR A 30 11.64 -18.37 8.53
CA TYR A 30 11.74 -19.26 7.39
C TYR A 30 13.19 -19.75 7.12
N TRP A 31 14.13 -19.60 8.07
CA TRP A 31 15.53 -19.90 7.87
C TRP A 31 15.81 -21.32 7.37
N LYS A 32 14.99 -22.31 7.79
CA LYS A 32 15.12 -23.71 7.33
C LYS A 32 14.82 -23.84 5.84
N THR A 33 13.77 -23.16 5.37
CA THR A 33 13.40 -23.16 3.94
C THR A 33 14.46 -22.44 3.11
N VAL A 34 14.99 -21.33 3.61
CA VAL A 34 16.06 -20.57 2.95
C VAL A 34 17.34 -21.42 2.89
N ALA A 35 17.71 -22.08 3.98
CA ALA A 35 18.86 -22.98 4.00
C ALA A 35 18.71 -24.14 2.99
N LEU A 36 17.52 -24.75 2.91
CA LEU A 36 17.22 -25.75 1.90
C LEU A 36 17.36 -25.18 0.48
N CYS A 37 16.84 -23.99 0.22
CA CYS A 37 17.00 -23.32 -1.08
C CYS A 37 18.46 -23.04 -1.42
N CYS A 38 19.30 -22.63 -0.45
CA CYS A 38 20.72 -22.44 -0.65
C CYS A 38 21.43 -23.76 -1.02
N VAL A 39 21.09 -24.86 -0.36
CA VAL A 39 21.62 -26.19 -0.70
C VAL A 39 21.19 -26.61 -2.11
N LEU A 40 19.91 -26.43 -2.45
CA LEU A 40 19.41 -26.73 -3.79
C LEU A 40 20.09 -25.87 -4.87
N VAL A 41 20.35 -24.58 -4.61
CA VAL A 41 21.12 -23.72 -5.52
C VAL A 41 22.53 -24.23 -5.70
N GLY A 42 23.19 -24.68 -4.62
CA GLY A 42 24.51 -25.35 -4.69
C GLY A 42 24.49 -26.60 -5.58
N LEU A 43 23.50 -27.48 -5.37
CA LEU A 43 23.32 -28.69 -6.19
C LEU A 43 23.03 -28.34 -7.66
N LEU A 44 22.17 -27.38 -7.92
CA LEU A 44 21.88 -26.91 -9.28
C LEU A 44 23.16 -26.39 -9.98
N THR A 45 24.00 -25.67 -9.24
CA THR A 45 25.31 -25.20 -9.77
C THR A 45 26.24 -26.36 -10.08
N VAL A 46 26.29 -27.37 -9.22
CA VAL A 46 27.09 -28.60 -9.48
C VAL A 46 26.59 -29.31 -10.73
N PHE A 47 25.27 -29.43 -10.91
CA PHE A 47 24.70 -30.03 -12.13
C PHE A 47 25.02 -29.20 -13.38
N ASP A 48 24.94 -27.88 -13.32
CA ASP A 48 25.30 -26.98 -14.42
C ASP A 48 26.77 -27.14 -14.83
N ILE A 49 27.66 -27.33 -13.87
CA ILE A 49 29.10 -27.57 -14.09
C ILE A 49 29.37 -28.99 -14.59
N ALA A 50 28.68 -30.01 -14.08
CA ALA A 50 28.90 -31.40 -14.43
C ALA A 50 28.52 -31.74 -15.88
N ARG A 51 27.44 -31.11 -16.42
CA ARG A 51 26.93 -31.42 -17.77
C ARG A 51 27.97 -31.26 -18.89
N PRO A 52 28.66 -30.10 -19.07
CA PRO A 52 29.66 -29.95 -20.11
C PRO A 52 30.82 -30.91 -19.94
N ARG A 53 31.19 -31.21 -18.67
CA ARG A 53 32.28 -32.14 -18.37
C ARG A 53 31.95 -33.57 -18.79
N ILE A 54 30.74 -34.07 -18.55
CA ILE A 54 30.31 -35.41 -18.99
C ILE A 54 30.41 -35.54 -20.50
N ILE A 55 29.98 -34.51 -21.25
CA ILE A 55 30.10 -34.51 -22.72
C ILE A 55 31.58 -34.47 -23.11
N GLY A 56 32.40 -33.61 -22.49
CA GLY A 56 33.83 -33.53 -22.77
C GLY A 56 34.55 -34.84 -22.50
N ASP A 57 34.31 -35.48 -21.36
CA ASP A 57 34.88 -36.78 -21.01
C ASP A 57 34.41 -37.89 -21.96
N ALA A 58 33.17 -37.86 -22.44
CA ALA A 58 32.65 -38.81 -23.42
C ALA A 58 33.29 -38.62 -24.81
N ILE A 59 33.53 -37.36 -25.23
CA ILE A 59 34.28 -37.05 -26.45
C ILE A 59 35.69 -37.62 -26.37
N ASP A 60 36.37 -37.36 -25.27
CA ASP A 60 37.77 -37.82 -25.11
C ASP A 60 37.86 -39.33 -25.06
N LYS A 61 37.06 -40.02 -24.25
CA LYS A 61 37.15 -41.45 -24.01
C LYS A 61 36.66 -42.31 -25.16
N TYR A 62 35.56 -41.88 -25.84
CA TYR A 62 34.88 -42.75 -26.80
C TYR A 62 34.94 -42.25 -28.24
N ILE A 63 35.36 -40.99 -28.51
CA ILE A 63 35.37 -40.45 -29.85
C ILE A 63 36.77 -40.13 -30.35
N THR A 64 37.64 -39.43 -29.58
CA THR A 64 38.80 -38.76 -30.11
C THR A 64 40.15 -39.34 -29.68
N GLN A 65 40.29 -40.01 -28.53
CA GLN A 65 41.58 -40.51 -28.07
C GLN A 65 42.07 -41.75 -28.85
N GLN A 66 43.38 -41.89 -28.98
CA GLN A 66 44.03 -43.06 -29.56
C GLN A 66 43.55 -44.36 -28.88
N SER A 67 43.33 -44.31 -27.54
CA SER A 67 42.69 -45.39 -26.77
C SER A 67 41.21 -45.68 -27.19
N ALA A 68 40.54 -44.74 -27.84
CA ALA A 68 39.21 -45.00 -28.42
C ALA A 68 39.34 -45.87 -29.69
N GLN A 69 40.42 -45.79 -30.42
CA GLN A 69 40.61 -46.61 -31.63
C GLN A 69 40.90 -48.07 -31.29
N ASP A 70 41.44 -48.35 -30.09
CA ASP A 70 41.68 -49.71 -29.58
C ASP A 70 40.43 -50.37 -28.96
N LEU A 71 39.34 -49.61 -28.75
CA LEU A 71 38.10 -50.14 -28.19
C LEU A 71 37.17 -50.70 -29.29
N PRO A 72 36.52 -51.85 -29.05
CA PRO A 72 35.49 -52.35 -29.97
C PRO A 72 34.36 -51.34 -30.18
N PRO A 73 33.79 -51.26 -31.41
CA PRO A 73 32.69 -50.33 -31.71
C PRO A 73 31.51 -50.43 -30.75
N GLU A 74 31.17 -51.64 -30.29
CA GLU A 74 30.11 -51.91 -29.32
C GLU A 74 30.39 -51.25 -27.96
N THR A 75 31.63 -51.32 -27.47
CA THR A 75 32.05 -50.72 -26.18
C THR A 75 32.03 -49.20 -26.25
N ARG A 76 32.39 -48.59 -27.40
CA ARG A 76 32.27 -47.15 -27.63
C ARG A 76 30.81 -46.71 -27.61
N PHE A 77 29.93 -47.43 -28.33
CA PHE A 77 28.51 -47.13 -28.38
C PHE A 77 27.86 -47.26 -26.99
N GLN A 78 28.16 -48.32 -26.27
CA GLN A 78 27.69 -48.48 -24.87
C GLN A 78 28.17 -47.35 -23.96
N GLY A 79 29.43 -46.93 -24.06
CA GLY A 79 29.99 -45.82 -23.28
C GLY A 79 29.28 -44.49 -23.57
N ILE A 80 28.98 -44.21 -24.84
CA ILE A 80 28.20 -43.02 -25.23
C ILE A 80 26.75 -43.09 -24.71
N LEU A 81 26.12 -44.28 -24.78
CA LEU A 81 24.79 -44.47 -24.20
C LEU A 81 24.75 -44.25 -22.70
N ILE A 82 25.74 -44.73 -21.97
CA ILE A 82 25.89 -44.51 -20.51
C ILE A 82 26.06 -43.01 -20.22
N ALA A 83 26.94 -42.31 -20.95
CA ALA A 83 27.12 -40.86 -20.80
C ALA A 83 25.82 -40.07 -21.10
N ALA A 84 25.11 -40.44 -22.16
CA ALA A 84 23.81 -39.85 -22.50
C ALA A 84 22.76 -40.14 -21.42
N GLY A 85 22.71 -41.37 -20.90
CA GLY A 85 21.83 -41.74 -19.78
C GLY A 85 22.12 -40.94 -18.52
N LEU A 86 23.41 -40.78 -18.17
CA LEU A 86 23.84 -39.97 -17.03
C LEU A 86 23.49 -38.48 -17.23
N TYR A 87 23.66 -37.95 -18.44
CA TYR A 87 23.28 -36.57 -18.78
C TYR A 87 21.79 -36.36 -18.60
N VAL A 88 20.93 -37.26 -19.11
CA VAL A 88 19.47 -37.22 -18.96
C VAL A 88 19.09 -37.35 -17.48
N ALA A 89 19.71 -38.24 -16.72
CA ALA A 89 19.46 -38.38 -15.29
C ALA A 89 19.75 -37.07 -14.53
N ILE A 90 20.87 -36.40 -14.85
CA ILE A 90 21.21 -35.08 -14.27
C ILE A 90 20.16 -34.02 -14.66
N LEU A 91 19.68 -34.02 -15.90
CA LEU A 91 18.62 -33.09 -16.32
C LEU A 91 17.30 -33.31 -15.55
N LEU A 92 16.92 -34.57 -15.34
CA LEU A 92 15.73 -34.89 -14.55
C LEU A 92 15.89 -34.45 -13.08
N LEU A 93 17.05 -34.73 -12.49
CA LEU A 93 17.35 -34.30 -11.13
C LEU A 93 17.36 -32.77 -11.01
N GLN A 94 17.98 -32.10 -11.98
CA GLN A 94 17.97 -30.64 -12.06
C GLN A 94 16.57 -30.07 -12.17
N PHE A 95 15.71 -30.67 -12.98
CA PHE A 95 14.30 -30.28 -13.10
C PHE A 95 13.57 -30.38 -11.74
N ILE A 96 13.74 -31.51 -11.03
CA ILE A 96 13.10 -31.72 -9.72
C ILE A 96 13.62 -30.71 -8.69
N CYS A 97 14.95 -30.53 -8.60
CA CYS A 97 15.55 -29.58 -7.68
C CYS A 97 15.13 -28.12 -7.97
N ASN A 98 15.09 -27.74 -9.25
CA ASN A 98 14.67 -26.40 -9.66
C ASN A 98 13.19 -26.14 -9.33
N ARG A 99 12.32 -27.12 -9.62
CA ARG A 99 10.89 -27.05 -9.26
C ARG A 99 10.70 -26.90 -7.75
N LEU A 100 11.38 -27.75 -6.96
CA LEU A 100 11.28 -27.71 -5.50
C LEU A 100 11.77 -26.39 -4.93
N GLN A 101 12.93 -25.90 -5.39
CA GLN A 101 13.50 -24.63 -4.99
C GLN A 101 12.56 -23.46 -5.34
N TYR A 102 12.03 -23.44 -6.57
CA TYR A 102 11.10 -22.38 -7.02
C TYR A 102 9.83 -22.35 -6.17
N LEU A 103 9.18 -23.51 -5.95
CA LEU A 103 7.95 -23.57 -5.16
C LEU A 103 8.20 -23.12 -3.71
N LYS A 104 9.29 -23.58 -3.09
CA LYS A 104 9.59 -23.27 -1.68
C LYS A 104 9.93 -21.80 -1.46
N ILE A 105 10.65 -21.17 -2.37
CA ILE A 105 10.97 -19.75 -2.23
C ILE A 105 9.76 -18.87 -2.51
N GLN A 106 8.93 -19.25 -3.50
CA GLN A 106 7.70 -18.53 -3.83
C GLN A 106 6.70 -18.58 -2.66
N GLU A 107 6.49 -19.75 -2.06
CA GLU A 107 5.68 -19.94 -0.86
C GLU A 107 6.19 -19.05 0.29
N THR A 108 7.51 -19.01 0.50
CA THR A 108 8.12 -18.18 1.54
C THR A 108 7.87 -16.69 1.28
N GLY A 109 8.07 -16.22 0.04
CA GLY A 109 7.83 -14.84 -0.34
C GLY A 109 6.37 -14.42 -0.08
N GLN A 110 5.41 -15.25 -0.48
CA GLN A 110 4.00 -14.99 -0.26
C GLN A 110 3.63 -14.96 1.24
N ASN A 111 4.18 -15.86 2.04
CA ASN A 111 3.93 -15.88 3.49
C ASN A 111 4.48 -14.64 4.19
N ILE A 112 5.67 -14.15 3.78
CA ILE A 112 6.24 -12.90 4.30
C ILE A 112 5.33 -11.72 3.94
N VAL A 113 4.89 -11.64 2.68
CA VAL A 113 4.01 -10.54 2.23
C VAL A 113 2.64 -10.59 2.92
N TYR A 114 2.08 -11.78 3.11
CA TYR A 114 0.85 -11.96 3.88
C TYR A 114 0.99 -11.39 5.30
N THR A 115 2.07 -11.75 6.00
CA THR A 115 2.35 -11.24 7.35
C THR A 115 2.51 -9.71 7.33
N LEU A 116 3.28 -9.18 6.38
CA LEU A 116 3.53 -7.74 6.26
C LEU A 116 2.26 -6.94 5.95
N ARG A 117 1.37 -7.47 5.10
CA ARG A 117 0.06 -6.84 4.81
C ARG A 117 -0.84 -6.80 6.03
N ASN A 118 -0.89 -7.89 6.79
CA ASN A 118 -1.67 -7.94 8.03
C ASN A 118 -1.13 -6.96 9.08
N GLU A 119 0.18 -6.90 9.27
CA GLU A 119 0.82 -5.93 10.17
C GLU A 119 0.54 -4.49 9.74
N LEU A 120 0.66 -4.19 8.43
CA LEU A 120 0.36 -2.88 7.89
C LEU A 120 -1.11 -2.49 8.11
N MET A 121 -2.05 -3.40 7.84
CA MET A 121 -3.47 -3.11 8.00
C MET A 121 -3.82 -2.86 9.46
N ALA A 122 -3.39 -3.75 10.37
CA ALA A 122 -3.59 -3.57 11.80
C ALA A 122 -2.98 -2.27 12.32
N HIS A 123 -1.78 -1.91 11.83
CA HIS A 123 -1.13 -0.67 12.19
C HIS A 123 -1.90 0.56 11.67
N VAL A 124 -2.30 0.55 10.41
CA VAL A 124 -3.09 1.64 9.80
C VAL A 124 -4.40 1.86 10.56
N GLU A 125 -5.11 0.81 10.95
CA GLU A 125 -6.33 0.91 11.76
C GLU A 125 -6.09 1.55 13.14
N SER A 126 -4.88 1.42 13.68
CA SER A 126 -4.50 2.02 14.97
C SER A 126 -4.15 3.51 14.88
N LEU A 127 -3.92 4.05 13.67
CA LEU A 127 -3.49 5.43 13.47
C LEU A 127 -4.62 6.43 13.76
N SER A 128 -4.24 7.65 14.13
CA SER A 128 -5.18 8.73 14.43
C SER A 128 -5.80 9.34 13.17
N MET A 129 -6.97 9.97 13.32
CA MET A 129 -7.63 10.70 12.21
C MET A 129 -6.73 11.77 11.58
N ARG A 130 -5.85 12.40 12.38
CA ARG A 130 -4.87 13.36 11.86
C ARG A 130 -3.99 12.78 10.75
N PHE A 131 -3.62 11.52 10.84
CA PHE A 131 -2.86 10.84 9.80
C PHE A 131 -3.67 10.73 8.50
N PHE A 132 -4.95 10.37 8.59
CA PHE A 132 -5.83 10.23 7.43
C PHE A 132 -6.17 11.59 6.79
N ASP A 133 -6.28 12.66 7.59
CA ASP A 133 -6.50 14.02 7.07
C ASP A 133 -5.30 14.54 6.26
N LEU A 134 -4.07 14.12 6.64
CA LEU A 134 -2.83 14.56 5.99
C LEU A 134 -2.37 13.62 4.88
N THR A 135 -2.85 12.38 4.87
CA THR A 135 -2.37 11.33 3.96
C THR A 135 -3.51 10.84 3.06
N PRO A 136 -3.44 11.04 1.74
CA PRO A 136 -4.45 10.51 0.83
C PRO A 136 -4.59 9.00 0.92
N VAL A 137 -5.83 8.49 0.98
CA VAL A 137 -6.14 7.05 1.09
C VAL A 137 -5.48 6.22 -0.02
N GLY A 138 -5.46 6.74 -1.26
CA GLY A 138 -4.81 6.06 -2.38
C GLY A 138 -3.31 5.79 -2.17
N ARG A 139 -2.61 6.65 -1.41
CA ARG A 139 -1.20 6.42 -1.04
C ARG A 139 -1.07 5.24 -0.08
N ILE A 140 -1.96 5.12 0.89
CA ILE A 140 -1.99 4.02 1.86
C ILE A 140 -2.28 2.70 1.13
N VAL A 141 -3.30 2.69 0.27
CA VAL A 141 -3.63 1.53 -0.56
C VAL A 141 -2.43 1.09 -1.40
N THR A 142 -1.75 2.02 -2.09
CA THR A 142 -0.55 1.71 -2.88
C THR A 142 0.56 1.08 -2.04
N ARG A 143 0.75 1.51 -0.78
CA ARG A 143 1.75 0.92 0.13
C ARG A 143 1.38 -0.51 0.53
N ILE A 144 0.10 -0.77 0.82
CA ILE A 144 -0.37 -2.11 1.23
C ILE A 144 -0.40 -3.08 0.05
N THR A 145 -0.62 -2.61 -1.18
CA THR A 145 -0.72 -3.46 -2.39
C THR A 145 0.59 -3.49 -3.17
N ASN A 146 0.93 -2.41 -3.86
CA ASN A 146 2.02 -2.39 -4.85
C ASN A 146 3.41 -2.42 -4.19
N ASP A 147 3.63 -1.68 -3.09
CA ASP A 147 4.93 -1.67 -2.42
C ASP A 147 5.21 -3.01 -1.73
N THR A 148 4.19 -3.69 -1.19
CA THR A 148 4.35 -5.06 -0.66
C THR A 148 4.60 -6.09 -1.76
N GLU A 149 4.05 -5.91 -2.98
CA GLU A 149 4.33 -6.78 -4.11
C GLU A 149 5.77 -6.61 -4.61
N ALA A 150 6.31 -5.39 -4.61
CA ALA A 150 7.73 -5.16 -4.90
C ALA A 150 8.66 -5.86 -3.87
N VAL A 151 8.22 -5.95 -2.61
CA VAL A 151 8.92 -6.74 -1.57
C VAL A 151 8.79 -8.25 -1.83
N ASN A 152 7.64 -8.74 -2.32
CA ASN A 152 7.49 -10.12 -2.75
C ASN A 152 8.50 -10.48 -3.85
N ASP A 153 8.60 -9.65 -4.88
CA ASP A 153 9.56 -9.84 -5.98
C ASP A 153 11.02 -9.86 -5.50
N LEU A 154 11.33 -9.12 -4.45
CA LEU A 154 12.65 -9.17 -3.81
C LEU A 154 12.95 -10.56 -3.24
N TYR A 155 12.05 -11.11 -2.43
CA TYR A 155 12.26 -12.40 -1.78
C TYR A 155 12.14 -13.59 -2.73
N ALA A 156 11.08 -13.61 -3.55
CA ALA A 156 10.76 -14.73 -4.42
C ALA A 156 11.70 -14.84 -5.63
N ASN A 157 12.17 -13.71 -6.15
CA ASN A 157 12.91 -13.68 -7.40
C ASN A 157 14.33 -13.11 -7.24
N THR A 158 14.46 -11.88 -6.68
CA THR A 158 15.70 -11.12 -6.79
C THR A 158 16.82 -11.69 -5.94
N ILE A 159 16.60 -11.92 -4.64
CA ILE A 159 17.65 -12.40 -3.71
C ILE A 159 18.18 -13.77 -4.16
N VAL A 160 17.28 -14.68 -4.52
CA VAL A 160 17.65 -16.05 -4.92
C VAL A 160 18.43 -16.05 -6.23
N ARG A 161 18.02 -15.25 -7.22
CA ARG A 161 18.75 -15.12 -8.48
C ARG A 161 20.13 -14.50 -8.28
N LEU A 162 20.24 -13.45 -7.44
CA LEU A 162 21.52 -12.85 -7.10
C LEU A 162 22.45 -13.88 -6.46
N PHE A 163 21.96 -14.64 -5.45
CA PHE A 163 22.73 -15.68 -4.79
C PHE A 163 23.15 -16.78 -5.77
N ARG A 164 22.22 -17.30 -6.59
CA ARG A 164 22.49 -18.32 -7.62
C ARG A 164 23.57 -17.86 -8.60
N ASN A 165 23.45 -16.63 -9.10
CA ASN A 165 24.41 -16.10 -10.09
C ASN A 165 25.80 -15.92 -9.50
N VAL A 166 25.91 -15.45 -8.26
CA VAL A 166 27.19 -15.33 -7.56
C VAL A 166 27.83 -16.72 -7.33
N VAL A 167 27.06 -17.69 -6.83
CA VAL A 167 27.52 -19.06 -6.62
C VAL A 167 27.95 -19.69 -7.94
N LYS A 168 27.20 -19.48 -9.03
CA LYS A 168 27.53 -20.02 -10.36
C LYS A 168 28.82 -19.41 -10.91
N ILE A 169 29.01 -18.08 -10.83
CA ILE A 169 30.24 -17.42 -11.30
C ILE A 169 31.46 -17.95 -10.53
N ILE A 170 31.37 -18.01 -9.19
CA ILE A 170 32.46 -18.49 -8.35
C ILE A 170 32.74 -19.98 -8.64
N GLY A 171 31.69 -20.80 -8.73
CA GLY A 171 31.82 -22.23 -9.03
C GLY A 171 32.47 -22.50 -10.39
N LEU A 172 32.05 -21.80 -11.43
CA LEU A 172 32.66 -21.89 -12.77
C LEU A 172 34.12 -21.42 -12.75
N ALA A 173 34.43 -20.31 -12.08
CA ALA A 173 35.79 -19.81 -12.00
C ALA A 173 36.71 -20.81 -11.30
N ILE A 174 36.26 -21.37 -10.18
CA ILE A 174 37.07 -22.38 -9.42
C ILE A 174 37.31 -23.63 -10.26
N ILE A 175 36.26 -24.20 -10.87
CA ILE A 175 36.43 -25.44 -11.65
C ILE A 175 37.32 -25.24 -12.87
N MET A 176 37.18 -24.10 -13.57
CA MET A 176 38.04 -23.76 -14.71
C MET A 176 39.51 -23.66 -14.30
N MET A 177 39.81 -23.00 -13.16
CA MET A 177 41.19 -22.92 -12.63
C MET A 177 41.77 -24.28 -12.23
N VAL A 178 40.95 -25.13 -11.61
CA VAL A 178 41.38 -26.48 -11.16
C VAL A 178 41.62 -27.41 -12.36
N MET A 179 40.79 -27.30 -13.42
CA MET A 179 40.92 -28.16 -14.61
C MET A 179 42.17 -27.82 -15.42
N ASN A 180 42.35 -26.55 -15.77
CA ASN A 180 43.55 -26.10 -16.48
C ASN A 180 43.76 -24.60 -16.29
N PHE A 181 44.80 -24.20 -15.58
CA PHE A 181 45.09 -22.81 -15.25
C PHE A 181 45.34 -21.93 -16.50
N ARG A 182 46.02 -22.46 -17.54
CA ARG A 182 46.33 -21.72 -18.78
C ARG A 182 45.03 -21.39 -19.53
N MET A 183 44.15 -22.38 -19.68
CA MET A 183 42.86 -22.20 -20.31
C MET A 183 41.96 -21.25 -19.52
N ALA A 184 41.95 -21.33 -18.19
CA ALA A 184 41.21 -20.42 -17.32
C ALA A 184 41.68 -18.95 -17.52
N MET A 185 43.01 -18.70 -17.58
CA MET A 185 43.55 -17.37 -17.86
C MET A 185 43.12 -16.83 -19.21
N LEU A 186 43.13 -17.64 -20.27
CA LEU A 186 42.59 -17.26 -21.58
C LEU A 186 41.12 -16.91 -21.52
N SER A 187 40.34 -17.68 -20.76
CA SER A 187 38.89 -17.45 -20.57
C SER A 187 38.62 -16.14 -19.85
N PHE A 188 39.47 -15.76 -18.89
CA PHE A 188 39.24 -14.56 -18.07
C PHE A 188 39.77 -13.25 -18.68
N VAL A 189 40.45 -13.29 -19.83
CA VAL A 189 41.00 -12.10 -20.51
C VAL A 189 39.94 -11.03 -20.75
N LEU A 190 38.68 -11.43 -21.11
CA LEU A 190 37.59 -10.50 -21.39
C LEU A 190 36.73 -10.16 -20.18
N VAL A 191 36.95 -10.78 -19.02
CA VAL A 191 36.17 -10.49 -17.80
C VAL A 191 36.28 -9.01 -17.36
N PRO A 192 37.48 -8.37 -17.37
CA PRO A 192 37.58 -6.96 -17.06
C PRO A 192 36.80 -6.07 -18.00
N VAL A 193 36.81 -6.36 -19.31
CA VAL A 193 36.05 -5.62 -20.34
C VAL A 193 34.55 -5.75 -20.07
N MET A 194 34.08 -6.96 -19.77
CA MET A 194 32.70 -7.23 -19.40
C MET A 194 32.30 -6.47 -18.13
N ALA A 195 33.17 -6.43 -17.11
CA ALA A 195 32.92 -5.67 -15.88
C ALA A 195 32.76 -4.16 -16.16
N VAL A 196 33.63 -3.57 -16.98
CA VAL A 196 33.53 -2.15 -17.37
C VAL A 196 32.20 -1.90 -18.13
N LEU A 197 31.88 -2.74 -19.11
CA LEU A 197 30.63 -2.63 -19.88
C LEU A 197 29.40 -2.70 -18.97
N THR A 198 29.41 -3.61 -17.99
CA THR A 198 28.35 -3.77 -16.99
C THR A 198 28.19 -2.53 -16.11
N VAL A 199 29.29 -1.93 -15.63
CA VAL A 199 29.26 -0.69 -14.84
C VAL A 199 28.72 0.49 -15.64
N VAL A 200 29.13 0.63 -16.92
CA VAL A 200 28.63 1.66 -17.82
C VAL A 200 27.12 1.49 -18.05
N PHE A 201 26.70 0.27 -18.40
CA PHE A 201 25.29 -0.08 -18.57
C PHE A 201 24.46 0.29 -17.34
N ARG A 202 24.90 -0.11 -16.14
CA ARG A 202 24.21 0.18 -14.86
C ARG A 202 23.98 1.68 -14.66
N LYS A 203 25.01 2.50 -14.94
CA LYS A 203 24.89 3.96 -14.81
C LYS A 203 23.87 4.55 -15.82
N LEU A 204 23.94 4.11 -17.08
CA LEU A 204 23.04 4.58 -18.13
C LEU A 204 21.59 4.11 -17.90
N SER A 205 21.41 2.82 -17.61
CA SER A 205 20.10 2.23 -17.34
C SER A 205 19.40 2.92 -16.17
N ARG A 206 20.11 3.16 -15.04
CA ARG A 206 19.57 3.90 -13.90
C ARG A 206 19.09 5.30 -14.30
N LYS A 207 19.87 6.04 -15.08
CA LYS A 207 19.52 7.40 -15.51
C LYS A 207 18.28 7.40 -16.42
N THR A 208 18.23 6.53 -17.41
CA THR A 208 17.10 6.44 -18.36
C THR A 208 15.83 5.96 -17.64
N TYR A 209 15.92 4.97 -16.77
CA TYR A 209 14.81 4.49 -15.94
C TYR A 209 14.19 5.60 -15.08
N GLN A 210 15.01 6.43 -14.43
CA GLN A 210 14.52 7.57 -13.65
C GLN A 210 13.76 8.58 -14.53
N ILE A 211 14.25 8.86 -15.73
CA ILE A 211 13.58 9.76 -16.68
C ILE A 211 12.22 9.19 -17.08
N VAL A 212 12.14 7.90 -17.46
CA VAL A 212 10.89 7.22 -17.82
C VAL A 212 9.91 7.28 -16.66
N LYS A 213 10.36 6.95 -15.44
CA LYS A 213 9.51 6.98 -14.24
C LYS A 213 8.92 8.39 -13.98
N THR A 214 9.73 9.44 -14.15
CA THR A 214 9.26 10.83 -14.02
C THR A 214 8.21 11.15 -15.09
N ARG A 215 8.40 10.74 -16.35
CA ARG A 215 7.42 10.97 -17.43
C ARG A 215 6.12 10.21 -17.21
N ILE A 216 6.19 8.97 -16.71
CA ILE A 216 4.99 8.20 -16.32
C ILE A 216 4.23 8.93 -15.20
N THR A 217 4.91 9.42 -14.17
CA THR A 217 4.27 10.18 -13.08
C THR A 217 3.60 11.45 -13.62
N THR A 218 4.26 12.21 -14.50
CA THR A 218 3.68 13.40 -15.12
C THR A 218 2.43 13.07 -15.94
N LEU A 219 2.46 11.96 -16.71
CA LEU A 219 1.31 11.53 -17.50
C LEU A 219 0.15 11.06 -16.59
N ASN A 220 0.44 10.29 -15.55
CA ASN A 220 -0.59 9.83 -14.60
C ASN A 220 -1.25 10.99 -13.84
N THR A 221 -0.47 11.99 -13.43
CA THR A 221 -1.01 13.20 -12.79
C THR A 221 -1.95 13.94 -13.76
N PHE A 222 -1.53 14.12 -15.01
CA PHE A 222 -2.35 14.73 -16.04
C PHE A 222 -3.67 13.95 -16.26
N LEU A 223 -3.60 12.64 -16.41
CA LEU A 223 -4.78 11.78 -16.60
C LEU A 223 -5.73 11.87 -15.40
N SER A 224 -5.21 11.78 -14.19
CA SER A 224 -6.02 11.86 -12.96
C SER A 224 -6.75 13.20 -12.85
N GLU A 225 -6.07 14.31 -13.13
CA GLU A 225 -6.65 15.65 -13.10
C GLU A 225 -7.74 15.81 -14.17
N HIS A 226 -7.44 15.42 -15.41
CA HIS A 226 -8.34 15.61 -16.55
C HIS A 226 -9.56 14.68 -16.52
N LEU A 227 -9.38 13.42 -16.11
CA LEU A 227 -10.52 12.50 -15.94
C LEU A 227 -11.44 12.94 -14.79
N SER A 228 -10.87 13.42 -13.68
CA SER A 228 -11.66 14.00 -12.60
C SER A 228 -12.39 15.28 -13.02
N GLY A 229 -11.76 16.10 -13.87
CA GLY A 229 -12.33 17.33 -14.41
C GLY A 229 -13.08 17.17 -15.74
N MET A 230 -13.36 15.95 -16.20
CA MET A 230 -13.91 15.70 -17.55
C MET A 230 -15.19 16.50 -17.83
N ARG A 231 -16.08 16.59 -16.84
CA ARG A 231 -17.32 17.38 -16.99
C ARG A 231 -17.04 18.86 -17.31
N VAL A 232 -16.01 19.44 -16.72
CA VAL A 232 -15.61 20.83 -16.98
C VAL A 232 -15.06 20.96 -18.39
N ILE A 233 -14.19 20.02 -18.81
CA ILE A 233 -13.61 20.01 -20.16
C ILE A 233 -14.71 19.96 -21.22
N GLN A 234 -15.71 19.09 -21.04
CA GLN A 234 -16.84 18.95 -21.95
C GLN A 234 -17.76 20.18 -21.98
N ILE A 235 -18.10 20.78 -20.83
CA ILE A 235 -18.93 21.99 -20.75
C ILE A 235 -18.28 23.15 -21.50
N PHE A 236 -16.94 23.25 -21.47
CA PHE A 236 -16.19 24.31 -22.17
C PHE A 236 -15.72 23.91 -23.57
N ALA A 237 -16.08 22.69 -24.06
CA ALA A 237 -15.71 22.15 -25.37
C ALA A 237 -14.18 22.22 -25.65
N ARG A 238 -13.35 21.85 -24.64
CA ARG A 238 -11.88 21.91 -24.71
C ARG A 238 -11.21 20.55 -24.96
N GLU A 239 -11.95 19.55 -25.44
CA GLU A 239 -11.43 18.18 -25.65
C GLU A 239 -10.24 18.15 -26.60
N LYS A 240 -10.31 18.88 -27.72
CA LYS A 240 -9.22 18.90 -28.72
C LYS A 240 -7.93 19.47 -28.14
N GLU A 241 -8.01 20.54 -27.35
CA GLU A 241 -6.87 21.18 -26.72
C GLU A 241 -6.24 20.24 -25.68
N LYS A 242 -7.06 19.57 -24.88
CA LYS A 242 -6.60 18.60 -23.88
C LYS A 242 -6.03 17.32 -24.49
N CYS A 243 -6.55 16.88 -25.63
CA CYS A 243 -5.93 15.80 -26.40
C CYS A 243 -4.55 16.18 -26.94
N ALA A 244 -4.36 17.42 -27.40
CA ALA A 244 -3.04 17.90 -27.86
C ALA A 244 -2.02 17.96 -26.70
N GLU A 245 -2.43 18.44 -25.51
CA GLU A 245 -1.58 18.42 -24.30
C GLU A 245 -1.21 16.99 -23.88
N PHE A 246 -2.17 16.04 -23.99
CA PHE A 246 -1.90 14.62 -23.73
C PHE A 246 -0.89 14.05 -24.72
N GLU A 247 -1.04 14.35 -26.01
CA GLU A 247 -0.14 13.87 -27.07
C GLU A 247 1.30 14.35 -26.83
N GLU A 248 1.51 15.60 -26.42
CA GLU A 248 2.83 16.13 -26.08
C GLU A 248 3.48 15.35 -24.91
N LYS A 249 2.71 15.09 -23.84
CA LYS A 249 3.21 14.33 -22.69
C LYS A 249 3.49 12.88 -23.05
N ASN A 250 2.61 12.27 -23.84
CA ASN A 250 2.76 10.90 -24.31
C ASN A 250 3.97 10.74 -25.24
N GLU A 251 4.19 11.71 -26.16
CA GLU A 251 5.38 11.74 -27.01
C GLU A 251 6.66 11.88 -26.18
N SER A 252 6.63 12.70 -25.12
CA SER A 252 7.76 12.83 -24.20
C SER A 252 8.07 11.51 -23.47
N LEU A 253 7.03 10.75 -23.07
CA LEU A 253 7.18 9.42 -22.47
C LEU A 253 7.71 8.42 -23.51
N TYR A 254 7.17 8.41 -24.73
CA TYR A 254 7.63 7.57 -25.83
C TYR A 254 9.12 7.75 -26.10
N ARG A 255 9.57 9.01 -26.26
CA ARG A 255 11.00 9.32 -26.46
C ARG A 255 11.88 8.87 -25.31
N ALA A 256 11.40 9.00 -24.07
CA ALA A 256 12.12 8.51 -22.90
C ALA A 256 12.22 6.97 -22.91
N GLY A 257 11.12 6.27 -23.22
CA GLY A 257 11.06 4.82 -23.33
C GLY A 257 11.96 4.26 -24.44
N VAL A 258 11.98 4.92 -25.63
CA VAL A 258 12.89 4.56 -26.71
C VAL A 258 14.36 4.69 -26.28
N ARG A 259 14.72 5.76 -25.54
CA ARG A 259 16.09 5.92 -25.03
C ARG A 259 16.47 4.82 -24.03
N GLU A 260 15.54 4.44 -23.14
CA GLU A 260 15.75 3.34 -22.22
C GLU A 260 15.93 2.02 -22.98
N MET A 261 15.04 1.72 -23.93
CA MET A 261 15.13 0.54 -24.77
C MET A 261 16.46 0.48 -25.53
N MET A 262 16.98 1.60 -26.07
CA MET A 262 18.26 1.67 -26.77
C MET A 262 19.43 1.27 -25.87
N VAL A 263 19.40 1.61 -24.57
CA VAL A 263 20.44 1.18 -23.62
C VAL A 263 20.49 -0.35 -23.52
N PHE A 264 19.33 -1.01 -23.44
CA PHE A 264 19.22 -2.47 -23.43
C PHE A 264 19.55 -3.08 -24.81
N ALA A 265 19.10 -2.47 -25.89
CA ALA A 265 19.33 -2.93 -27.26
C ALA A 265 20.81 -2.89 -27.65
N ILE A 266 21.61 -2.03 -27.00
CA ILE A 266 23.06 -2.01 -27.21
C ILE A 266 23.74 -2.99 -26.25
N PHE A 267 23.36 -3.01 -24.98
CA PHE A 267 24.05 -3.80 -23.95
C PHE A 267 23.96 -5.30 -24.21
N ARG A 268 22.75 -5.85 -24.43
CA ARG A 268 22.59 -7.30 -24.62
C ARG A 268 23.37 -7.86 -25.81
N PRO A 269 23.29 -7.29 -27.02
CA PRO A 269 24.13 -7.73 -28.13
C PRO A 269 25.61 -7.53 -27.89
N SER A 270 26.03 -6.47 -27.15
CA SER A 270 27.44 -6.24 -26.83
C SER A 270 27.99 -7.34 -25.92
N ILE A 271 27.24 -7.78 -24.91
CA ILE A 271 27.63 -8.93 -24.05
C ILE A 271 27.70 -10.22 -24.87
N TYR A 272 26.70 -10.45 -25.74
CA TYR A 272 26.72 -11.62 -26.62
C TYR A 272 27.93 -11.59 -27.57
N PHE A 273 28.22 -10.46 -28.22
CA PHE A 273 29.40 -10.29 -29.06
C PHE A 273 30.71 -10.55 -28.30
N LEU A 274 30.80 -10.05 -27.06
CA LEU A 274 31.94 -10.30 -26.19
C LEU A 274 32.08 -11.79 -25.84
N SER A 275 30.97 -12.50 -25.66
CA SER A 275 30.98 -13.95 -25.40
C SER A 275 31.46 -14.73 -26.62
N VAL A 276 31.09 -14.31 -27.82
CA VAL A 276 31.56 -14.91 -29.10
C VAL A 276 33.07 -14.67 -29.27
N ILE A 277 33.58 -13.48 -28.98
CA ILE A 277 35.01 -13.18 -29.00
C ILE A 277 35.73 -14.04 -27.97
N ALA A 278 35.21 -14.18 -26.75
CA ALA A 278 35.79 -15.05 -25.73
C ALA A 278 35.87 -16.52 -26.20
N MET A 279 34.81 -17.00 -26.84
CA MET A 279 34.77 -18.32 -27.44
C MET A 279 35.84 -18.48 -28.55
N ALA A 280 35.99 -17.47 -29.41
CA ALA A 280 37.02 -17.48 -30.48
C ALA A 280 38.46 -17.52 -29.89
N ILE A 281 38.71 -16.76 -28.81
CA ILE A 281 39.99 -16.77 -28.09
C ILE A 281 40.27 -18.16 -27.50
N ILE A 282 39.26 -18.79 -26.87
CA ILE A 282 39.39 -20.13 -26.31
C ILE A 282 39.63 -21.18 -27.41
N LEU A 283 38.89 -21.11 -28.50
CA LEU A 283 39.06 -22.01 -29.63
C LEU A 283 40.46 -21.83 -30.26
N GLY A 284 40.90 -20.60 -30.55
CA GLY A 284 42.21 -20.32 -31.12
C GLY A 284 43.37 -20.68 -30.20
N GLY A 285 43.38 -20.18 -28.98
CA GLY A 285 44.43 -20.48 -28.00
C GLY A 285 44.38 -21.92 -27.48
N GLY A 286 43.16 -22.47 -27.32
CA GLY A 286 42.95 -23.84 -26.87
C GLY A 286 43.30 -24.87 -27.93
N SER A 287 43.02 -24.61 -29.21
CA SER A 287 43.44 -25.53 -30.31
C SER A 287 44.99 -25.66 -30.41
N ALA A 288 45.74 -24.58 -30.19
CA ALA A 288 47.19 -24.66 -30.08
C ALA A 288 47.62 -25.59 -28.94
N LEU A 289 47.02 -25.50 -27.77
CA LEU A 289 47.29 -26.39 -26.63
C LEU A 289 46.84 -27.85 -26.89
N VAL A 290 45.83 -28.08 -27.72
CA VAL A 290 45.44 -29.43 -28.17
C VAL A 290 46.49 -30.01 -29.11
N LEU A 291 47.00 -29.22 -30.07
CA LEU A 291 48.04 -29.64 -31.00
C LEU A 291 49.36 -29.94 -30.29
N ASP A 292 49.65 -29.19 -29.20
CA ASP A 292 50.81 -29.43 -28.35
C ASP A 292 50.60 -30.63 -27.36
N GLY A 293 49.43 -31.27 -27.38
CA GLY A 293 49.10 -32.40 -26.49
C GLY A 293 48.91 -32.03 -25.01
N VAL A 294 48.76 -30.73 -24.69
CA VAL A 294 48.61 -30.24 -23.32
C VAL A 294 47.18 -30.43 -22.80
N ILE A 295 46.19 -30.34 -23.68
CA ILE A 295 44.76 -30.54 -23.37
C ILE A 295 44.09 -31.44 -24.39
N SER A 296 42.98 -32.07 -24.02
CA SER A 296 42.16 -32.88 -24.91
C SER A 296 41.12 -32.04 -25.65
N ILE A 297 40.52 -32.58 -26.73
CA ILE A 297 39.44 -31.97 -27.47
C ILE A 297 38.18 -31.83 -26.58
N GLY A 298 37.88 -32.85 -25.74
CA GLY A 298 36.76 -32.78 -24.81
C GLY A 298 36.95 -31.70 -23.73
N MET A 299 38.20 -31.47 -23.28
CA MET A 299 38.49 -30.37 -22.39
C MET A 299 38.29 -29.04 -23.09
N LEU A 300 38.69 -28.86 -24.32
CA LEU A 300 38.45 -27.67 -25.12
C LEU A 300 36.93 -27.39 -25.26
N TYR A 301 36.14 -28.42 -25.60
CA TYR A 301 34.69 -28.33 -25.61
C TYR A 301 34.12 -27.88 -24.26
N THR A 302 34.57 -28.47 -23.17
CA THR A 302 34.12 -28.12 -21.80
C THR A 302 34.38 -26.65 -21.48
N PHE A 303 35.53 -26.10 -21.85
CA PHE A 303 35.87 -24.70 -21.64
C PHE A 303 35.04 -23.76 -22.49
N THR A 304 34.67 -24.11 -23.76
CA THR A 304 33.78 -23.31 -24.60
C THR A 304 32.37 -23.22 -24.01
N GLU A 305 31.87 -24.33 -23.42
CA GLU A 305 30.58 -24.34 -22.71
C GLU A 305 30.63 -23.52 -21.42
N TYR A 306 31.69 -23.62 -20.62
CA TYR A 306 31.83 -22.86 -19.37
C TYR A 306 31.92 -21.36 -19.63
N ILE A 307 32.63 -20.90 -20.66
CA ILE A 307 32.72 -19.48 -20.96
C ILE A 307 31.34 -18.95 -21.40
N SER A 308 30.60 -19.70 -22.22
CA SER A 308 29.22 -19.34 -22.59
C SER A 308 28.32 -19.20 -21.36
N GLN A 309 28.45 -20.10 -20.40
CA GLN A 309 27.70 -20.07 -19.15
C GLN A 309 28.13 -18.96 -18.18
N LEU A 310 29.34 -18.38 -18.32
CA LEU A 310 29.86 -17.34 -17.43
C LEU A 310 29.21 -15.95 -17.71
N PHE A 311 28.92 -15.65 -18.96
CA PHE A 311 28.41 -14.33 -19.36
C PHE A 311 26.97 -14.07 -18.93
N THR A 312 26.09 -15.09 -18.96
CA THR A 312 24.68 -14.95 -18.59
C THR A 312 24.45 -14.48 -17.15
N PRO A 313 25.07 -15.09 -16.12
CA PRO A 313 24.93 -14.63 -14.73
C PRO A 313 25.38 -13.19 -14.51
N VAL A 314 26.42 -12.73 -15.20
CA VAL A 314 26.91 -11.35 -15.06
C VAL A 314 25.90 -10.34 -15.63
N GLN A 315 25.31 -10.67 -16.78
CA GLN A 315 24.22 -9.88 -17.36
C GLN A 315 23.03 -9.81 -16.41
N GLU A 316 22.59 -10.96 -15.87
CA GLU A 316 21.46 -11.02 -14.94
C GLU A 316 21.74 -10.23 -13.64
N LEU A 317 22.96 -10.28 -13.09
CA LEU A 317 23.35 -9.48 -11.92
C LEU A 317 23.19 -7.97 -12.19
N ALA A 318 23.55 -7.51 -13.38
CA ALA A 318 23.42 -6.11 -13.77
C ALA A 318 21.94 -5.66 -13.83
N GLU A 319 21.08 -6.52 -14.38
CA GLU A 319 19.63 -6.25 -14.51
C GLU A 319 18.92 -6.30 -13.14
N GLN A 320 19.23 -7.28 -12.29
CA GLN A 320 18.61 -7.47 -10.98
C GLN A 320 18.90 -6.34 -9.98
N PHE A 321 19.99 -5.60 -10.17
CA PHE A 321 20.34 -4.52 -9.26
C PHE A 321 19.29 -3.40 -9.22
N THR A 322 18.67 -3.10 -10.35
CA THR A 322 17.59 -2.08 -10.43
C THR A 322 16.35 -2.54 -9.67
N THR A 323 15.98 -3.81 -9.81
CA THR A 323 14.85 -4.40 -9.06
C THR A 323 15.11 -4.38 -7.56
N LEU A 324 16.33 -4.72 -7.13
CA LEU A 324 16.73 -4.63 -5.74
C LEU A 324 16.59 -3.21 -5.17
N GLN A 325 17.06 -2.19 -5.89
CA GLN A 325 16.92 -0.80 -5.45
C GLN A 325 15.45 -0.37 -5.37
N SER A 326 14.61 -0.76 -6.33
CA SER A 326 13.18 -0.46 -6.32
C SER A 326 12.48 -1.09 -5.11
N ALA A 327 12.79 -2.35 -4.82
CA ALA A 327 12.22 -3.06 -3.68
C ALA A 327 12.66 -2.46 -2.33
N ILE A 328 13.92 -2.02 -2.21
CA ILE A 328 14.40 -1.33 -1.00
C ILE A 328 13.65 0.00 -0.83
N ALA A 329 13.48 0.78 -1.88
CA ALA A 329 12.72 2.04 -1.82
C ALA A 329 11.23 1.82 -1.43
N SER A 330 10.60 0.74 -1.92
CA SER A 330 9.24 0.35 -1.50
C SER A 330 9.22 -0.09 -0.03
N ALA A 331 10.22 -0.82 0.43
CA ALA A 331 10.36 -1.21 1.83
C ALA A 331 10.52 0.00 2.77
N GLU A 332 11.26 1.01 2.37
CA GLU A 332 11.40 2.26 3.15
C GLU A 332 10.05 2.94 3.35
N LYS A 333 9.23 3.03 2.30
CA LYS A 333 7.88 3.61 2.40
C LYS A 333 6.98 2.78 3.33
N ILE A 334 7.08 1.45 3.26
CA ILE A 334 6.35 0.53 4.15
C ILE A 334 6.77 0.77 5.60
N PHE A 335 8.08 0.78 5.88
CA PHE A 335 8.56 0.95 7.25
C PHE A 335 8.33 2.36 7.78
N THR A 336 8.38 3.39 6.94
CA THR A 336 7.98 4.75 7.31
C THR A 336 6.53 4.78 7.78
N LEU A 337 5.64 4.00 7.14
CA LEU A 337 4.25 3.88 7.58
C LEU A 337 4.14 3.10 8.89
N LEU A 338 4.86 1.99 9.06
CA LEU A 338 4.87 1.20 10.30
C LEU A 338 5.53 1.93 11.49
N ASP A 339 6.42 2.87 11.23
CA ASP A 339 7.09 3.67 12.26
C ASP A 339 6.29 4.92 12.66
N GLU A 340 5.19 5.23 11.95
CA GLU A 340 4.28 6.31 12.32
C GLU A 340 3.60 5.96 13.65
N LYS A 341 3.78 6.80 14.64
CA LYS A 341 3.25 6.52 15.99
C LYS A 341 1.77 6.88 16.06
N PRO A 342 0.93 6.00 16.62
CA PRO A 342 -0.43 6.38 16.98
C PRO A 342 -0.36 7.55 17.97
N MET A 343 -0.83 8.73 17.57
CA MET A 343 -0.80 9.93 18.44
C MET A 343 -1.79 9.82 19.60
N LEU A 344 -2.78 8.93 19.48
CA LEU A 344 -3.81 8.68 20.46
C LEU A 344 -3.69 7.23 20.90
N SER A 345 -3.22 7.00 22.10
CA SER A 345 -3.25 5.70 22.78
C SER A 345 -4.03 5.84 24.08
N ASP A 346 -4.70 4.79 24.47
CA ASP A 346 -5.29 4.74 25.81
C ASP A 346 -4.17 4.64 26.83
N LYS A 347 -4.36 5.27 28.00
CA LYS A 347 -3.44 5.15 29.12
C LYS A 347 -3.52 3.73 29.69
N GLU A 348 -2.44 3.22 30.24
CA GLU A 348 -2.42 1.89 30.88
C GLU A 348 -3.41 1.79 32.05
N ASP A 349 -3.68 2.92 32.72
CA ASP A 349 -4.62 3.08 33.81
C ASP A 349 -5.97 3.69 33.40
N ALA A 350 -6.33 3.59 32.11
CA ALA A 350 -7.56 4.16 31.58
C ALA A 350 -8.79 3.62 32.31
N LYS A 351 -9.62 4.56 32.77
CA LYS A 351 -10.82 4.29 33.54
C LYS A 351 -11.96 3.79 32.67
N LYS A 352 -12.80 2.94 33.25
CA LYS A 352 -14.09 2.56 32.68
C LYS A 352 -15.21 3.19 33.49
N LEU A 353 -16.14 3.86 32.81
CA LEU A 353 -17.36 4.37 33.45
C LEU A 353 -18.34 3.20 33.62
N PRO A 354 -18.94 3.01 34.79
CA PRO A 354 -19.91 1.93 35.00
C PRO A 354 -21.19 2.11 34.19
N ALA A 355 -21.61 3.35 33.95
CA ALA A 355 -22.70 3.72 33.05
C ALA A 355 -22.50 5.17 32.60
N VAL A 356 -22.67 5.42 31.29
CA VAL A 356 -22.61 6.79 30.75
C VAL A 356 -24.00 7.44 30.85
N ARG A 357 -24.07 8.61 31.51
CA ARG A 357 -25.28 9.43 31.63
C ARG A 357 -25.36 10.48 30.52
N GLY A 358 -24.18 10.92 30.03
CA GLY A 358 -24.06 11.84 28.91
C GLY A 358 -23.90 13.30 29.28
N LYS A 359 -23.41 13.64 30.49
CA LYS A 359 -22.98 14.99 30.83
C LYS A 359 -21.66 15.30 30.12
N ILE A 360 -21.57 16.48 29.45
CA ILE A 360 -20.36 16.91 28.74
C ILE A 360 -19.92 18.26 29.27
N GLU A 361 -18.65 18.40 29.62
CA GLU A 361 -18.08 19.63 30.16
C GLU A 361 -16.82 19.99 29.38
N PHE A 362 -16.79 21.20 28.83
CA PHE A 362 -15.61 21.85 28.26
C PHE A 362 -15.14 22.90 29.26
N ASP A 363 -13.87 22.82 29.61
CA ASP A 363 -13.26 23.68 30.64
C ASP A 363 -12.01 24.33 30.09
N HIS A 364 -12.09 25.63 29.72
CA HIS A 364 -11.03 26.45 29.14
C HIS A 364 -10.27 25.80 27.99
N VAL A 365 -11.00 25.23 27.02
CA VAL A 365 -10.45 24.43 25.92
C VAL A 365 -9.84 25.30 24.84
N TRP A 366 -8.57 25.02 24.53
CA TRP A 366 -7.84 25.55 23.36
C TRP A 366 -7.43 24.39 22.47
N PHE A 367 -7.70 24.56 21.15
CA PHE A 367 -7.40 23.52 20.18
C PHE A 367 -6.91 24.08 18.86
N ALA A 368 -5.86 23.44 18.29
CA ALA A 368 -5.33 23.69 16.95
C ALA A 368 -4.95 22.35 16.28
N TYR A 369 -5.31 22.15 15.01
CA TYR A 369 -4.93 20.93 14.27
C TYR A 369 -3.41 20.86 14.00
N ASP A 370 -2.77 21.99 13.84
CA ASP A 370 -1.34 22.13 13.50
C ASP A 370 -0.47 22.62 14.68
N ASN A 371 -1.03 22.76 15.87
CA ASN A 371 -0.42 23.32 17.06
C ASN A 371 0.01 24.80 16.96
N VAL A 372 -0.35 25.50 15.89
CA VAL A 372 0.02 26.90 15.63
C VAL A 372 -1.23 27.76 15.48
N ASN A 373 -2.15 27.34 14.62
CA ASN A 373 -3.35 28.11 14.29
C ASN A 373 -4.53 27.66 15.17
N TRP A 374 -4.81 28.44 16.21
CA TRP A 374 -5.89 28.14 17.15
C TRP A 374 -7.26 28.22 16.48
N VAL A 375 -7.93 27.04 16.43
CA VAL A 375 -9.30 26.89 15.94
C VAL A 375 -10.31 27.13 17.05
N LEU A 376 -10.04 26.64 18.28
CA LEU A 376 -10.80 26.95 19.48
C LEU A 376 -9.92 27.75 20.44
N LYS A 377 -10.54 28.77 21.08
CA LYS A 377 -9.84 29.73 21.95
C LYS A 377 -10.69 29.95 23.19
N ASP A 378 -10.26 29.36 24.31
CA ASP A 378 -10.89 29.52 25.61
C ASP A 378 -12.40 29.16 25.62
N VAL A 379 -12.72 27.96 25.13
CA VAL A 379 -14.10 27.49 25.02
C VAL A 379 -14.50 26.76 26.28
N SER A 380 -15.54 27.26 26.99
CA SER A 380 -16.09 26.67 28.19
C SER A 380 -17.61 26.60 28.13
N PHE A 381 -18.16 25.41 28.33
CA PHE A 381 -19.60 25.17 28.42
C PHE A 381 -19.89 23.82 29.07
N THR A 382 -21.13 23.64 29.54
CA THR A 382 -21.62 22.37 30.07
C THR A 382 -22.91 22.00 29.35
N ILE A 383 -23.06 20.72 29.03
CA ILE A 383 -24.28 20.12 28.50
C ILE A 383 -24.75 19.09 29.53
N GLU A 384 -25.97 19.25 30.01
CA GLU A 384 -26.56 18.33 30.99
C GLU A 384 -27.13 17.07 30.32
N PRO A 385 -27.23 15.93 31.04
CA PRO A 385 -27.80 14.70 30.51
C PRO A 385 -29.20 14.94 29.89
N GLY A 386 -29.39 14.46 28.66
CA GLY A 386 -30.66 14.61 27.92
C GLY A 386 -30.92 15.98 27.31
N GLN A 387 -30.00 16.96 27.50
CA GLN A 387 -30.13 18.30 26.91
C GLN A 387 -29.82 18.29 25.40
N LYS A 388 -30.60 19.05 24.63
CA LYS A 388 -30.38 19.27 23.19
C LYS A 388 -29.69 20.60 22.97
N VAL A 389 -28.45 20.60 22.48
CA VAL A 389 -27.66 21.81 22.27
C VAL A 389 -27.33 21.98 20.79
N ALA A 390 -27.63 23.16 20.24
CA ALA A 390 -27.30 23.51 18.87
C ALA A 390 -26.08 24.47 18.81
N PHE A 391 -25.09 24.15 17.98
CA PHE A 391 -23.97 25.03 17.67
C PHE A 391 -24.23 25.76 16.35
N VAL A 392 -24.21 27.10 16.40
CA VAL A 392 -24.49 27.99 15.26
C VAL A 392 -23.31 28.92 15.04
N GLY A 393 -23.04 29.31 13.81
CA GLY A 393 -21.96 30.24 13.45
C GLY A 393 -21.48 30.05 12.01
N ALA A 394 -20.70 30.99 11.51
CA ALA A 394 -20.14 30.93 10.16
C ALA A 394 -19.25 29.70 9.93
N THR A 395 -19.05 29.35 8.65
CA THR A 395 -18.08 28.31 8.28
C THR A 395 -16.69 28.66 8.83
N GLY A 396 -15.99 27.71 9.41
CA GLY A 396 -14.69 27.94 10.06
C GLY A 396 -14.77 28.49 11.49
N ALA A 397 -15.95 28.66 12.10
CA ALA A 397 -16.10 29.12 13.48
C ALA A 397 -15.64 28.10 14.54
N GLY A 398 -15.35 26.85 14.16
CA GLY A 398 -14.88 25.79 15.07
C GLY A 398 -15.94 24.77 15.48
N LYS A 399 -17.15 24.79 14.90
CA LYS A 399 -18.29 23.91 15.27
C LYS A 399 -17.92 22.42 15.13
N SER A 400 -17.49 21.96 13.95
CA SER A 400 -17.13 20.55 13.71
C SER A 400 -15.90 20.13 14.54
N SER A 401 -15.03 21.07 14.93
CA SER A 401 -13.91 20.78 15.83
C SER A 401 -14.37 20.37 17.23
N ILE A 402 -15.46 20.98 17.74
CA ILE A 402 -16.06 20.57 19.02
C ILE A 402 -16.55 19.13 18.92
N LEU A 403 -17.25 18.78 17.85
CA LEU A 403 -17.76 17.40 17.64
C LEU A 403 -16.61 16.39 17.61
N ASN A 404 -15.53 16.69 16.90
CA ASN A 404 -14.35 15.84 16.80
C ASN A 404 -13.64 15.64 18.14
N LEU A 405 -13.65 16.67 19.00
CA LEU A 405 -13.02 16.60 20.32
C LEU A 405 -13.85 15.79 21.34
N ILE A 406 -15.18 15.83 21.24
CA ILE A 406 -16.06 15.01 22.10
C ILE A 406 -15.82 13.51 21.83
N GLY A 407 -15.71 13.10 20.55
CA GLY A 407 -15.38 11.73 20.14
C GLY A 407 -13.91 11.34 20.36
N ARG A 408 -13.10 12.25 20.93
CA ARG A 408 -11.65 12.07 21.12
C ARG A 408 -10.97 11.56 19.83
N TYR A 409 -11.26 12.23 18.68
CA TYR A 409 -10.48 12.05 17.45
C TYR A 409 -9.16 12.84 17.51
N TYR A 410 -9.11 13.83 18.39
CA TYR A 410 -7.96 14.69 18.71
C TYR A 410 -7.94 14.97 20.21
N ASP A 411 -6.75 15.14 20.79
CA ASP A 411 -6.58 15.63 22.14
C ASP A 411 -6.39 17.15 22.15
N VAL A 412 -6.90 17.81 23.20
CA VAL A 412 -6.79 19.26 23.39
C VAL A 412 -5.39 19.65 23.87
N GLN A 413 -4.89 20.80 23.42
CA GLN A 413 -3.59 21.32 23.86
C GLN A 413 -3.67 22.01 25.22
N LYS A 414 -4.81 22.70 25.56
CA LYS A 414 -5.02 23.33 26.85
C LYS A 414 -6.48 23.10 27.29
N GLY A 415 -6.70 23.08 28.59
CA GLY A 415 -8.00 22.80 29.17
C GLY A 415 -8.32 21.31 29.28
N SER A 416 -9.57 21.00 29.57
CA SER A 416 -10.05 19.62 29.69
C SER A 416 -11.45 19.47 29.10
N ILE A 417 -11.74 18.27 28.59
CA ILE A 417 -13.06 17.83 28.18
C ILE A 417 -13.43 16.65 29.03
N ARG A 418 -14.59 16.71 29.71
CA ARG A 418 -15.03 15.66 30.60
C ARG A 418 -16.37 15.10 30.14
N VAL A 419 -16.51 13.79 30.26
CA VAL A 419 -17.77 13.07 30.11
C VAL A 419 -18.10 12.45 31.46
N ASP A 420 -19.27 12.82 32.02
CA ASP A 420 -19.72 12.43 33.34
C ASP A 420 -18.65 12.69 34.45
N GLY A 421 -17.94 13.83 34.35
CA GLY A 421 -16.92 14.27 35.31
C GLY A 421 -15.53 13.64 35.12
N VAL A 422 -15.36 12.70 34.19
CA VAL A 422 -14.05 12.06 33.87
C VAL A 422 -13.48 12.67 32.59
N ASP A 423 -12.20 13.07 32.61
CA ASP A 423 -11.52 13.58 31.42
C ASP A 423 -11.50 12.51 30.32
N VAL A 424 -11.85 12.87 29.10
CA VAL A 424 -11.88 11.95 27.94
C VAL A 424 -10.52 11.31 27.66
N ARG A 425 -9.41 11.92 28.10
CA ARG A 425 -8.05 11.38 27.98
C ARG A 425 -7.78 10.24 28.97
N ASP A 426 -8.57 10.15 30.03
CA ASP A 426 -8.48 9.11 31.07
C ASP A 426 -9.47 7.96 30.86
N LEU A 427 -10.33 8.05 29.83
CA LEU A 427 -11.27 6.99 29.43
C LEU A 427 -10.69 6.11 28.33
N THR A 428 -11.11 4.83 28.27
CA THR A 428 -10.85 3.99 27.09
C THR A 428 -11.65 4.51 25.90
N ARG A 429 -11.01 4.58 24.73
CA ARG A 429 -11.65 5.09 23.49
C ARG A 429 -12.86 4.25 23.09
N ASP A 430 -12.76 2.93 23.26
CA ASP A 430 -13.84 2.01 22.89
C ASP A 430 -15.10 2.31 23.68
N GLN A 431 -14.99 2.50 25.00
CA GLN A 431 -16.15 2.82 25.83
C GLN A 431 -16.71 4.22 25.55
N LEU A 432 -15.82 5.22 25.37
CA LEU A 432 -16.26 6.57 25.02
C LEU A 432 -17.03 6.58 23.70
N ARG A 433 -16.50 5.91 22.67
CA ARG A 433 -17.10 5.86 21.34
C ARG A 433 -18.35 4.98 21.29
N ALA A 434 -18.42 3.91 22.07
CA ALA A 434 -19.64 3.12 22.19
C ALA A 434 -20.80 3.93 22.80
N ALA A 435 -20.51 4.92 23.65
CA ALA A 435 -21.51 5.79 24.24
C ALA A 435 -21.94 6.94 23.30
N ILE A 436 -21.23 7.18 22.19
CA ILE A 436 -21.43 8.29 21.26
C ILE A 436 -21.92 7.76 19.91
N GLY A 437 -23.09 8.15 19.49
CA GLY A 437 -23.57 7.97 18.12
C GLY A 437 -23.31 9.22 17.30
N GLN A 438 -22.60 9.09 16.20
CA GLN A 438 -22.31 10.22 15.32
C GLN A 438 -22.96 10.03 13.95
N VAL A 439 -23.77 10.99 13.55
CA VAL A 439 -24.28 11.12 12.20
C VAL A 439 -23.46 12.17 11.47
N GLN A 440 -22.74 11.76 10.44
CA GLN A 440 -21.87 12.63 9.64
C GLN A 440 -22.64 13.30 8.51
N GLN A 441 -22.16 14.45 8.09
CA GLN A 441 -22.70 15.20 6.93
C GLN A 441 -22.67 14.35 5.65
N ASP A 442 -21.51 13.75 5.33
CA ASP A 442 -21.33 12.83 4.22
C ASP A 442 -21.45 11.39 4.71
N VAL A 443 -22.61 10.80 4.50
CA VAL A 443 -22.87 9.42 4.96
C VAL A 443 -22.12 8.42 4.10
N PHE A 444 -21.23 7.65 4.74
CA PHE A 444 -20.53 6.54 4.09
C PHE A 444 -21.29 5.23 4.27
N ILE A 445 -21.58 4.57 3.15
CA ILE A 445 -22.23 3.25 3.10
C ILE A 445 -21.24 2.25 2.51
N PHE A 446 -21.02 1.15 3.22
CA PHE A 446 -20.11 0.08 2.80
C PHE A 446 -20.79 -0.83 1.77
N THR A 447 -19.99 -1.44 0.90
CA THR A 447 -20.44 -2.51 0.03
C THR A 447 -20.86 -3.74 0.86
N GLY A 448 -21.98 -4.35 0.53
CA GLY A 448 -22.56 -5.48 1.26
C GLY A 448 -24.08 -5.48 1.15
N ASP A 449 -24.78 -5.77 2.22
CA ASP A 449 -26.24 -5.63 2.32
C ASP A 449 -26.66 -4.51 3.28
N ILE A 450 -27.93 -4.16 3.28
CA ILE A 450 -28.46 -3.08 4.14
C ILE A 450 -28.32 -3.43 5.61
N LYS A 451 -28.63 -4.66 6.01
CA LYS A 451 -28.55 -5.08 7.42
C LYS A 451 -27.12 -5.04 7.94
N SER A 452 -26.14 -5.48 7.14
CA SER A 452 -24.71 -5.38 7.52
C SER A 452 -24.24 -3.93 7.64
N ASN A 453 -24.80 -3.02 6.86
CA ASN A 453 -24.54 -1.59 6.98
C ASN A 453 -25.15 -0.96 8.24
N ILE A 454 -26.33 -1.40 8.68
CA ILE A 454 -26.95 -0.90 9.91
C ILE A 454 -26.20 -1.41 11.14
N ARG A 455 -25.88 -2.70 11.21
CA ARG A 455 -25.16 -3.29 12.36
C ARG A 455 -23.64 -3.08 12.35
N LEU A 456 -23.05 -2.58 11.24
CA LEU A 456 -21.59 -2.47 11.03
C LEU A 456 -20.86 -3.80 11.29
N ARG A 457 -21.49 -4.93 10.96
CA ARG A 457 -21.02 -6.30 11.22
C ARG A 457 -20.86 -6.66 12.70
N ASP A 458 -21.50 -5.90 13.60
CA ASP A 458 -21.62 -6.28 15.01
C ASP A 458 -22.63 -7.42 15.14
N GLU A 459 -22.15 -8.62 15.45
CA GLU A 459 -22.97 -9.83 15.55
C GLU A 459 -23.88 -9.82 16.79
N GLU A 460 -23.64 -8.98 17.78
CA GLU A 460 -24.49 -8.81 18.94
C GLU A 460 -25.83 -8.12 18.58
N ILE A 461 -25.85 -7.34 17.50
CA ILE A 461 -27.07 -6.67 17.01
C ILE A 461 -27.88 -7.67 16.16
N THR A 462 -29.02 -8.08 16.68
CA THR A 462 -29.92 -9.03 16.00
C THR A 462 -30.65 -8.43 14.79
N ASP A 463 -31.16 -9.28 13.89
CA ASP A 463 -31.98 -8.84 12.75
C ASP A 463 -33.24 -8.12 13.19
N GLU A 464 -33.79 -8.47 14.35
CA GLU A 464 -34.95 -7.80 14.92
C GLU A 464 -34.61 -6.37 15.37
N GLN A 465 -33.48 -6.18 16.03
CA GLN A 465 -32.99 -4.84 16.41
C GLN A 465 -32.70 -3.98 15.18
N VAL A 466 -32.15 -4.56 14.11
CA VAL A 466 -31.95 -3.86 12.83
C VAL A 466 -33.30 -3.38 12.25
N ARG A 467 -34.32 -4.24 12.25
CA ARG A 467 -35.67 -3.89 11.75
C ARG A 467 -36.30 -2.80 12.61
N LEU A 468 -36.27 -2.95 13.92
CA LEU A 468 -36.78 -1.92 14.85
C LEU A 468 -36.09 -0.57 14.66
N ALA A 469 -34.75 -0.57 14.52
CA ALA A 469 -34.01 0.66 14.28
C ALA A 469 -34.39 1.30 12.94
N ALA A 470 -34.57 0.52 11.88
CA ALA A 470 -34.98 1.00 10.57
C ALA A 470 -36.44 1.53 10.58
N GLU A 471 -37.35 0.88 11.29
CA GLU A 471 -38.74 1.31 11.46
C GLU A 471 -38.82 2.64 12.24
N TYR A 472 -38.11 2.72 13.35
CA TYR A 472 -38.09 3.90 14.20
C TYR A 472 -37.51 5.13 13.50
N THR A 473 -36.61 4.94 12.55
CA THR A 473 -36.00 6.00 11.75
C THR A 473 -36.63 6.20 10.37
N ASN A 474 -37.78 5.61 10.10
CA ASN A 474 -38.49 5.65 8.80
C ASN A 474 -37.67 5.01 7.62
N ALA A 475 -36.54 4.38 7.87
CA ALA A 475 -35.74 3.72 6.84
C ALA A 475 -36.46 2.50 6.24
N SER A 476 -37.29 1.79 7.03
CA SER A 476 -38.11 0.67 6.56
C SER A 476 -38.99 1.02 5.39
N ARG A 477 -39.51 2.26 5.33
CA ARG A 477 -40.43 2.76 4.25
C ARG A 477 -39.84 2.61 2.85
N PHE A 478 -38.52 2.78 2.69
CA PHE A 478 -37.90 2.60 1.39
C PHE A 478 -37.25 1.21 1.28
N ILE A 479 -36.72 0.63 2.38
CA ILE A 479 -36.08 -0.69 2.38
C ILE A 479 -37.09 -1.77 1.93
N GLU A 480 -38.31 -1.76 2.43
CA GLU A 480 -39.37 -2.73 2.09
C GLU A 480 -39.85 -2.62 0.64
N ARG A 481 -39.59 -1.52 -0.04
CA ARG A 481 -39.88 -1.34 -1.47
C ARG A 481 -38.79 -1.93 -2.38
N LEU A 482 -37.64 -2.29 -1.82
CA LEU A 482 -36.54 -2.87 -2.58
C LEU A 482 -36.80 -4.38 -2.84
N PRO A 483 -36.35 -4.92 -3.98
CA PRO A 483 -36.62 -6.33 -4.35
C PRO A 483 -36.21 -7.35 -3.28
N ASN A 484 -35.08 -7.14 -2.61
CA ASN A 484 -34.53 -8.04 -1.58
C ASN A 484 -34.67 -7.47 -0.15
N GLY A 485 -35.33 -6.32 0.03
CA GLY A 485 -35.53 -5.68 1.33
C GLY A 485 -34.23 -5.42 2.08
N TYR A 486 -34.07 -5.94 3.30
CA TYR A 486 -32.87 -5.76 4.13
C TYR A 486 -31.64 -6.52 3.62
N ASP A 487 -31.81 -7.52 2.75
CA ASP A 487 -30.73 -8.25 2.08
C ASP A 487 -30.36 -7.63 0.71
N GLU A 488 -30.91 -6.46 0.36
CA GLU A 488 -30.59 -5.77 -0.88
C GLU A 488 -29.11 -5.39 -0.93
N HIS A 489 -28.50 -5.67 -2.10
CA HIS A 489 -27.07 -5.43 -2.31
C HIS A 489 -26.78 -3.95 -2.46
N VAL A 490 -25.86 -3.46 -1.65
CA VAL A 490 -25.38 -2.08 -1.63
C VAL A 490 -24.09 -1.98 -2.41
N THR A 491 -24.08 -1.15 -3.45
CA THR A 491 -22.89 -0.84 -4.24
C THR A 491 -21.97 0.14 -3.50
N GLU A 492 -20.77 0.34 -4.04
CA GLU A 492 -19.77 1.24 -3.47
C GLU A 492 -20.36 2.61 -3.13
N ARG A 493 -20.17 3.05 -1.88
CA ARG A 493 -20.68 4.30 -1.30
C ARG A 493 -22.23 4.46 -1.37
N GLY A 494 -22.95 3.38 -1.58
CA GLY A 494 -24.41 3.43 -1.70
C GLY A 494 -24.87 4.30 -2.88
N ALA A 495 -24.17 4.24 -4.02
CA ALA A 495 -24.45 5.09 -5.19
C ALA A 495 -25.86 4.91 -5.77
N THR A 496 -26.54 3.80 -5.47
CA THR A 496 -27.92 3.52 -5.87
C THR A 496 -28.96 4.21 -5.01
N PHE A 497 -28.59 4.70 -3.83
CA PHE A 497 -29.50 5.38 -2.90
C PHE A 497 -29.46 6.88 -3.03
N SER A 498 -30.61 7.54 -2.82
CA SER A 498 -30.66 8.99 -2.71
C SER A 498 -29.90 9.49 -1.47
N ALA A 499 -29.57 10.78 -1.42
CA ALA A 499 -28.91 11.38 -0.25
C ALA A 499 -29.75 11.18 1.03
N GLY A 500 -31.07 11.35 0.96
CA GLY A 500 -31.96 11.14 2.08
C GLY A 500 -32.05 9.68 2.53
N GLN A 501 -32.10 8.73 1.60
CA GLN A 501 -32.08 7.30 1.93
C GLN A 501 -30.79 6.90 2.66
N ARG A 502 -29.63 7.39 2.20
CA ARG A 502 -28.36 7.17 2.91
C ARG A 502 -28.38 7.76 4.31
N GLN A 503 -28.99 8.93 4.49
CA GLN A 503 -29.10 9.56 5.79
C GLN A 503 -30.00 8.76 6.75
N LEU A 504 -31.16 8.27 6.28
CA LEU A 504 -32.03 7.39 7.06
C LEU A 504 -31.32 6.08 7.47
N LEU A 505 -30.49 5.49 6.58
CA LEU A 505 -29.63 4.34 6.93
C LEU A 505 -28.60 4.68 8.02
N SER A 506 -28.02 5.89 7.97
CA SER A 506 -27.09 6.35 9.01
C SER A 506 -27.80 6.53 10.35
N PHE A 507 -29.05 7.01 10.36
CA PHE A 507 -29.85 7.10 11.56
C PHE A 507 -30.17 5.71 12.14
N ALA A 508 -30.59 4.77 11.28
CA ALA A 508 -30.84 3.38 11.70
C ALA A 508 -29.59 2.73 12.29
N ARG A 509 -28.42 2.93 11.65
CA ARG A 509 -27.11 2.51 12.16
C ARG A 509 -26.85 3.07 13.55
N THR A 510 -27.01 4.38 13.71
CA THR A 510 -26.77 5.05 14.98
C THR A 510 -27.70 4.55 16.08
N LEU A 511 -28.98 4.35 15.77
CA LEU A 511 -29.99 3.89 16.71
C LEU A 511 -29.77 2.43 17.14
N ALA A 512 -29.33 1.57 16.22
CA ALA A 512 -29.07 0.15 16.49
C ALA A 512 -28.02 -0.07 17.58
N HIS A 513 -27.08 0.88 17.75
CA HIS A 513 -26.04 0.85 18.78
C HIS A 513 -26.44 1.56 20.10
N ASP A 514 -27.67 2.07 20.24
CA ASP A 514 -28.24 2.74 21.42
C ASP A 514 -27.28 3.70 22.17
N PRO A 515 -26.71 4.72 21.54
CA PRO A 515 -25.80 5.65 22.21
C PRO A 515 -26.53 6.55 23.20
N LYS A 516 -25.81 7.01 24.25
CA LYS A 516 -26.34 7.98 25.24
C LYS A 516 -26.08 9.43 24.83
N ILE A 517 -25.07 9.66 24.01
CA ILE A 517 -24.70 10.96 23.47
C ILE A 517 -24.88 10.87 21.95
N LEU A 518 -25.60 11.84 21.38
CA LEU A 518 -25.82 11.93 19.94
C LEU A 518 -25.13 13.16 19.37
N ILE A 519 -24.30 12.96 18.37
CA ILE A 519 -23.62 14.02 17.63
C ILE A 519 -24.20 14.05 16.20
N LEU A 520 -24.76 15.20 15.83
CA LEU A 520 -25.40 15.40 14.54
C LEU A 520 -24.67 16.52 13.79
N ASP A 521 -23.95 16.16 12.72
CA ASP A 521 -23.37 17.13 11.78
C ASP A 521 -24.30 17.22 10.58
N GLU A 522 -25.23 18.20 10.61
CA GLU A 522 -26.34 18.31 9.67
C GLU A 522 -25.94 19.06 8.41
N ALA A 523 -25.99 18.39 7.25
CA ALA A 523 -26.13 19.05 5.96
C ALA A 523 -27.09 18.25 5.07
N THR A 524 -28.30 18.66 5.05
CA THR A 524 -29.35 18.13 4.18
C THR A 524 -29.56 19.05 2.97
N ALA A 525 -28.56 19.15 2.08
CA ALA A 525 -28.74 19.82 0.80
C ALA A 525 -29.28 18.82 -0.24
N ASN A 526 -30.22 19.24 -1.06
CA ASN A 526 -30.79 18.51 -2.21
C ASN A 526 -31.56 17.22 -1.87
N ILE A 527 -32.45 17.26 -0.87
CA ILE A 527 -33.38 16.18 -0.54
C ILE A 527 -34.79 16.58 -1.00
N ASP A 528 -35.54 15.62 -1.52
CA ASP A 528 -36.95 15.80 -1.86
C ASP A 528 -37.80 16.02 -0.62
N THR A 529 -38.92 16.75 -0.75
CA THR A 529 -39.74 17.21 0.39
C THR A 529 -40.32 16.04 1.21
N GLU A 530 -40.67 14.92 0.59
CA GLU A 530 -41.24 13.77 1.30
C GLU A 530 -40.16 13.10 2.18
N THR A 531 -39.00 12.85 1.62
CA THR A 531 -37.88 12.24 2.37
C THR A 531 -37.36 13.20 3.46
N GLU A 532 -37.41 14.52 3.23
CA GLU A 532 -37.05 15.50 4.23
C GLU A 532 -37.96 15.41 5.47
N GLN A 533 -39.26 15.24 5.27
CA GLN A 533 -40.21 15.06 6.38
C GLN A 533 -39.89 13.79 7.17
N TRP A 534 -39.58 12.68 6.50
CA TRP A 534 -39.18 11.42 7.16
C TRP A 534 -37.91 11.59 7.98
N ILE A 535 -36.95 12.35 7.46
CA ILE A 535 -35.69 12.66 8.15
C ILE A 535 -35.95 13.50 9.40
N GLN A 536 -36.79 14.51 9.35
CA GLN A 536 -37.13 15.34 10.51
C GLN A 536 -37.84 14.53 11.60
N GLU A 537 -38.83 13.71 11.23
CA GLU A 537 -39.52 12.81 12.18
C GLU A 537 -38.51 11.82 12.83
N ALA A 538 -37.61 11.24 12.02
CA ALA A 538 -36.58 10.32 12.51
C ALA A 538 -35.62 11.02 13.46
N LEU A 539 -35.19 12.24 13.13
CA LEU A 539 -34.30 13.05 13.95
C LEU A 539 -34.88 13.37 15.32
N GLU A 540 -36.16 13.81 15.36
CA GLU A 540 -36.83 14.08 16.62
C GLU A 540 -36.94 12.87 17.51
N ARG A 541 -37.29 11.71 16.94
CA ARG A 541 -37.34 10.43 17.69
C ARG A 541 -35.93 10.01 18.17
N LEU A 542 -34.92 10.14 17.32
CA LEU A 542 -33.53 9.77 17.64
C LEU A 542 -33.00 10.58 18.84
N MET A 543 -33.38 11.86 18.97
CA MET A 543 -32.95 12.74 20.04
C MET A 543 -33.68 12.51 21.39
N GLN A 544 -34.80 11.76 21.40
CA GLN A 544 -35.55 11.55 22.64
C GLN A 544 -34.74 10.77 23.68
N GLY A 545 -34.65 11.32 24.88
CA GLY A 545 -33.97 10.70 26.02
C GLY A 545 -32.44 10.63 25.90
N ARG A 546 -31.82 11.30 24.92
CA ARG A 546 -30.38 11.33 24.68
C ARG A 546 -29.82 12.75 24.77
N THR A 547 -28.60 12.88 25.28
CA THR A 547 -27.86 14.15 25.18
C THR A 547 -27.51 14.39 23.72
N SER A 548 -28.03 15.46 23.12
CA SER A 548 -27.92 15.69 21.67
C SER A 548 -27.16 16.97 21.36
N ILE A 549 -26.13 16.86 20.55
CA ILE A 549 -25.30 17.97 20.10
C ILE A 549 -25.45 18.05 18.58
N MET A 550 -25.88 19.21 18.09
CA MET A 550 -26.10 19.40 16.66
C MET A 550 -25.36 20.61 16.13
N VAL A 551 -24.73 20.45 14.97
CA VAL A 551 -24.26 21.57 14.15
C VAL A 551 -25.34 21.84 13.12
N ALA A 552 -26.15 22.81 13.39
CA ALA A 552 -27.35 23.06 12.57
C ALA A 552 -27.08 24.10 11.51
N HIS A 553 -27.46 23.78 10.29
CA HIS A 553 -27.53 24.68 9.14
C HIS A 553 -28.99 25.03 8.77
N ARG A 554 -29.99 24.42 9.47
CA ARG A 554 -31.41 24.65 9.24
C ARG A 554 -32.10 25.28 10.46
N LEU A 555 -32.91 26.27 10.21
CA LEU A 555 -33.67 26.98 11.25
C LEU A 555 -34.64 26.07 12.01
N SER A 556 -35.29 25.12 11.31
CA SER A 556 -36.23 24.18 11.92
C SER A 556 -35.60 23.34 13.05
N THR A 557 -34.36 22.89 12.85
CA THR A 557 -33.67 22.09 13.84
C THR A 557 -33.14 22.93 15.03
N ILE A 558 -32.73 24.19 14.76
CA ILE A 558 -32.22 25.12 15.78
C ILE A 558 -33.30 25.55 16.74
N GLN A 559 -34.53 25.82 16.24
CA GLN A 559 -35.65 26.35 17.04
C GLN A 559 -36.09 25.38 18.16
N HIS A 560 -35.89 24.08 17.98
CA HIS A 560 -36.29 23.04 18.94
C HIS A 560 -35.16 22.64 19.91
N ALA A 561 -33.98 23.30 19.87
CA ALA A 561 -32.92 23.09 20.82
C ALA A 561 -33.22 23.75 22.16
N ASP A 562 -32.91 23.04 23.26
CA ASP A 562 -33.04 23.58 24.63
C ASP A 562 -32.07 24.75 24.84
N ARG A 563 -30.92 24.71 24.16
CA ARG A 563 -29.88 25.74 24.23
C ARG A 563 -29.17 25.89 22.91
N ILE A 564 -28.93 27.13 22.51
CA ILE A 564 -28.13 27.48 21.33
C ILE A 564 -26.84 28.13 21.79
N ILE A 565 -25.71 27.70 21.22
CA ILE A 565 -24.36 28.24 21.46
C ILE A 565 -23.88 28.85 20.15
N VAL A 566 -23.66 30.16 20.13
CA VAL A 566 -23.17 30.89 18.96
C VAL A 566 -21.67 31.03 18.99
N MET A 567 -21.03 30.46 17.97
CA MET A 567 -19.59 30.48 17.82
C MET A 567 -19.14 31.51 16.76
N HIS A 568 -18.11 32.26 17.10
CA HIS A 568 -17.47 33.20 16.18
C HIS A 568 -15.96 33.23 16.41
N HIS A 569 -15.19 32.97 15.35
CA HIS A 569 -13.72 32.93 15.39
C HIS A 569 -13.11 32.05 16.51
N GLY A 570 -13.72 30.90 16.74
CA GLY A 570 -13.25 29.92 17.73
C GLY A 570 -13.61 30.22 19.17
N GLN A 571 -14.52 31.15 19.44
CA GLN A 571 -15.00 31.55 20.74
C GLN A 571 -16.52 31.49 20.84
N ILE A 572 -17.05 31.21 22.02
CA ILE A 572 -18.48 31.35 22.32
C ILE A 572 -18.77 32.83 22.51
N ARG A 573 -19.74 33.36 21.78
CA ARG A 573 -20.16 34.79 21.84
C ARG A 573 -21.52 34.96 22.51
N GLU A 574 -22.43 34.06 22.19
CA GLU A 574 -23.78 34.11 22.72
C GLU A 574 -24.23 32.70 23.12
N SER A 575 -25.07 32.62 24.12
CA SER A 575 -25.69 31.35 24.54
C SER A 575 -27.04 31.62 25.20
N GLY A 576 -28.07 30.91 24.77
CA GLY A 576 -29.44 31.07 25.28
C GLY A 576 -30.41 30.23 24.48
N THR A 577 -31.70 30.38 24.78
CA THR A 577 -32.78 29.80 23.98
C THR A 577 -33.01 30.61 22.69
N HIS A 578 -33.71 30.03 21.73
CA HIS A 578 -34.07 30.71 20.48
C HIS A 578 -34.70 32.09 20.70
N GLN A 579 -35.67 32.15 21.63
CA GLN A 579 -36.39 33.40 21.90
C GLN A 579 -35.53 34.45 22.62
N GLU A 580 -34.66 34.04 23.51
CA GLU A 580 -33.72 34.94 24.22
C GLU A 580 -32.72 35.57 23.24
N LEU A 581 -32.14 34.75 22.37
CA LEU A 581 -31.14 35.22 21.42
C LEU A 581 -31.72 36.13 20.32
N LEU A 582 -32.97 35.92 19.93
CA LEU A 582 -33.65 36.85 18.98
C LEU A 582 -33.87 38.24 19.58
N LYS A 583 -34.07 38.35 20.92
CA LYS A 583 -34.25 39.62 21.62
C LYS A 583 -32.95 40.38 21.81
N GLN A 584 -31.78 39.72 21.82
CA GLN A 584 -30.47 40.31 22.10
C GLN A 584 -29.87 41.13 20.96
N ASP A 585 -30.47 41.16 19.76
CA ASP A 585 -29.98 41.84 18.55
C ASP A 585 -28.50 41.54 18.23
N GLY A 586 -28.09 40.31 18.47
CA GLY A 586 -26.73 39.83 18.37
C GLY A 586 -26.41 39.15 17.04
N ILE A 587 -25.36 38.30 17.09
CA ILE A 587 -24.89 37.51 15.93
C ILE A 587 -25.96 36.50 15.51
N TYR A 588 -26.65 35.88 16.49
CA TYR A 588 -27.69 34.88 16.21
C TYR A 588 -28.85 35.49 15.39
N LYS A 589 -29.34 36.63 15.78
CA LYS A 589 -30.43 37.30 15.07
C LYS A 589 -30.07 37.63 13.63
N LYS A 590 -28.86 38.14 13.41
CA LYS A 590 -28.36 38.41 12.05
C LYS A 590 -28.24 37.14 11.19
N LEU A 591 -27.75 36.02 11.76
CA LEU A 591 -27.69 34.74 11.06
C LEU A 591 -29.10 34.20 10.75
N TYR A 592 -30.03 34.39 11.68
CA TYR A 592 -31.43 33.99 11.51
C TYR A 592 -32.11 34.76 10.38
N GLU A 593 -31.95 36.09 10.36
CA GLU A 593 -32.50 36.96 9.32
C GLU A 593 -31.93 36.67 7.92
N LEU A 594 -30.60 36.37 7.85
CA LEU A 594 -29.97 35.98 6.59
C LEU A 594 -30.39 34.62 6.05
N GLN A 595 -30.92 33.72 6.90
CA GLN A 595 -31.44 32.42 6.45
C GLN A 595 -32.93 32.48 6.05
N LEU A 596 -33.66 33.53 6.47
CA LEU A 596 -35.03 33.77 6.09
C LEU A 596 -35.17 34.61 4.79
N ALA A 597 -34.10 35.36 4.45
CA ALA A 597 -34.03 36.14 3.22
C ALA A 597 -33.54 35.26 2.04
#